data_059bf13a55d237d0649069036e0f4445
#
_entry.id   059bf13a55d237d0649069036e0f4445
#
_cell.length_a   1.000
_cell.length_b   1.000
_cell.length_c   1.000
_cell.angle_alpha   90.00
_cell.angle_beta   90.00
_cell.angle_gamma   90.00
#
_symmetry.space_group_name_H-M   'P 1'
#
loop_
_entity.id
_entity.type
_entity.pdbx_description
1 polymer ?
#
loop_
_entity_poly.entity_id
_entity_poly.type
_entity_poly.pdbx_seq_one_letter_code
_entity_poly.pdbx_strand_id
1 'polypeptide(L)'
;SKKHGSAAVFSHFEGVTRLTGLDEGNITAAWLDDGWCWMIPFKDGTMSVGVVCHPDYLKSRRTPLDQFLLDTLRQSPPIAARMERARPLTPAYAAANFSYRRDTMSGDGYLMIGDAFAFIDPVFSSGVHLALNSGSLGAEVVDAFLRGSPEYAVRRKHFERMVRRGIDTFSWFIHRFNQPAFQALFVSPKRPAKIERAVLSLLAGDVFAQSKMRFPLFLFKVVYYVVFMLNWKENWSVARRRKRGSRTTVTEVTDYAVKSASA
;
A
#
# COMPACT_ATOMS: atom_id res chain seq x y z
N SER A 1 -9.24 -8.43 -11.71
CA SER A 1 -10.28 -8.56 -10.67
C SER A 1 -9.96 -7.63 -9.50
N LYS A 2 -10.92 -6.77 -9.11
CA LYS A 2 -10.80 -5.86 -7.96
C LYS A 2 -10.99 -6.69 -6.68
N LYS A 3 -9.91 -6.92 -5.94
CA LYS A 3 -9.97 -7.79 -4.74
C LYS A 3 -10.18 -7.04 -3.42
N HIS A 4 -9.86 -5.75 -3.35
CA HIS A 4 -9.95 -4.97 -2.10
C HIS A 4 -10.33 -3.54 -2.43
N GLY A 5 -11.48 -3.08 -1.91
CA GLY A 5 -11.89 -1.70 -1.99
C GLY A 5 -11.15 -0.88 -0.92
N SER A 6 -10.39 0.12 -1.32
CA SER A 6 -9.85 1.17 -0.46
C SER A 6 -10.18 2.51 -1.07
N ALA A 7 -10.33 3.52 -0.23
CA ALA A 7 -10.49 4.91 -0.63
C ALA A 7 -9.40 5.74 0.03
N ALA A 8 -8.84 6.68 -0.71
CA ALA A 8 -7.87 7.64 -0.21
C ALA A 8 -8.45 9.04 -0.28
N VAL A 9 -8.19 9.87 0.73
CA VAL A 9 -8.46 11.31 0.72
C VAL A 9 -7.19 12.01 1.13
N PHE A 10 -6.72 12.98 0.35
CA PHE A 10 -5.42 13.60 0.56
C PHE A 10 -5.38 15.04 0.05
N SER A 11 -4.43 15.80 0.59
CA SER A 11 -4.09 17.14 0.12
C SER A 11 -2.60 17.44 0.38
N HIS A 12 -2.14 18.57 -0.13
CA HIS A 12 -0.83 19.12 0.19
C HIS A 12 -0.98 20.23 1.23
N PHE A 13 -0.04 20.29 2.15
CA PHE A 13 -0.05 21.23 3.27
C PHE A 13 1.30 21.93 3.44
N GLU A 14 1.24 23.17 3.88
CA GLU A 14 2.36 23.89 4.48
C GLU A 14 2.21 23.92 6.02
N GLY A 15 3.28 24.26 6.73
CA GLY A 15 3.23 24.45 8.19
C GLY A 15 3.06 23.16 9.01
N VAL A 16 3.12 21.99 8.39
CA VAL A 16 3.11 20.71 9.10
C VAL A 16 4.43 20.53 9.86
N THR A 17 4.36 20.16 11.16
CA THR A 17 5.56 19.89 11.96
C THR A 17 6.32 18.69 11.38
N ARG A 18 7.57 18.93 10.96
CA ARG A 18 8.45 17.91 10.37
C ARG A 18 9.22 17.16 11.46
N LEU A 19 9.64 15.96 11.13
CA LEU A 19 10.62 15.23 11.92
C LEU A 19 12.01 15.89 11.73
N THR A 20 12.87 15.77 12.74
CA THR A 20 14.20 16.41 12.77
C THR A 20 15.28 15.39 13.08
N GLY A 21 16.55 15.77 12.87
CA GLY A 21 17.69 14.91 13.15
C GLY A 21 17.75 13.70 12.22
N LEU A 22 17.93 12.52 12.77
CA LEU A 22 18.05 11.26 12.01
C LEU A 22 16.73 10.87 11.29
N ASP A 23 15.60 11.42 11.71
CA ASP A 23 14.29 11.14 11.12
C ASP A 23 13.88 12.20 10.10
N GLU A 24 14.71 13.20 9.84
CA GLU A 24 14.44 14.23 8.84
C GLU A 24 14.25 13.61 7.45
N GLY A 25 13.16 13.98 6.80
CA GLY A 25 12.80 13.43 5.48
C GLY A 25 12.10 12.07 5.51
N ASN A 26 12.00 11.42 6.65
CA ASN A 26 11.28 10.15 6.75
C ASN A 26 9.79 10.33 6.52
N ILE A 27 9.22 9.39 5.77
CA ILE A 27 7.77 9.23 5.62
C ILE A 27 7.20 8.69 6.93
N THR A 28 6.10 9.29 7.39
CA THR A 28 5.34 8.76 8.52
C THR A 28 4.11 8.02 8.00
N ALA A 29 3.94 6.77 8.44
CA ALA A 29 2.69 6.02 8.30
C ALA A 29 2.13 5.73 9.70
N ALA A 30 0.87 6.04 9.94
CA ALA A 30 0.22 5.79 11.22
C ALA A 30 -1.12 5.08 11.04
N TRP A 31 -1.46 4.20 11.98
CA TRP A 31 -2.78 3.57 12.01
C TRP A 31 -3.83 4.53 12.53
N LEU A 32 -5.02 4.41 11.97
CA LEU A 32 -6.25 5.06 12.39
C LEU A 32 -7.32 3.98 12.63
N ASP A 33 -8.40 4.32 13.30
CA ASP A 33 -9.49 3.37 13.59
C ASP A 33 -10.09 2.76 12.32
N ASP A 34 -10.23 3.56 11.26
CA ASP A 34 -10.83 3.14 10.00
C ASP A 34 -9.84 2.97 8.84
N GLY A 35 -8.52 2.92 9.14
CA GLY A 35 -7.52 2.79 8.09
C GLY A 35 -6.11 3.15 8.53
N TRP A 36 -5.43 3.95 7.72
CA TRP A 36 -4.10 4.46 8.01
C TRP A 36 -3.90 5.82 7.32
N CYS A 37 -2.94 6.60 7.79
CA CYS A 37 -2.57 7.86 7.15
C CYS A 37 -1.09 7.89 6.78
N TRP A 38 -0.75 8.77 5.84
CA TRP A 38 0.62 9.10 5.50
C TRP A 38 0.91 10.57 5.69
N MET A 39 2.18 10.88 5.98
CA MET A 39 2.76 12.21 5.92
C MET A 39 4.08 12.10 5.17
N ILE A 40 4.15 12.64 3.96
CA ILE A 40 5.30 12.57 3.06
C ILE A 40 5.88 13.98 2.91
N PRO A 41 7.07 14.27 3.49
CA PRO A 41 7.67 15.57 3.39
C PRO A 41 8.30 15.79 2.01
N PHE A 42 8.11 16.99 1.44
CA PHE A 42 8.78 17.42 0.24
C PHE A 42 9.97 18.34 0.55
N LYS A 43 10.87 18.48 -0.44
CA LYS A 43 12.10 19.28 -0.31
C LYS A 43 11.81 20.76 -0.12
N ASP A 44 10.72 21.26 -0.70
CA ASP A 44 10.29 22.67 -0.65
C ASP A 44 9.65 23.07 0.70
N GLY A 45 9.60 22.17 1.67
CA GLY A 45 8.97 22.41 2.97
C GLY A 45 7.51 22.02 3.06
N THR A 46 6.86 21.73 1.94
CA THR A 46 5.47 21.24 1.91
C THR A 46 5.40 19.75 2.29
N MET A 47 4.19 19.26 2.50
CA MET A 47 3.95 17.87 2.88
C MET A 47 2.68 17.33 2.21
N SER A 48 2.77 16.15 1.59
CA SER A 48 1.58 15.39 1.22
C SER A 48 1.06 14.68 2.45
N VAL A 49 -0.20 14.91 2.79
CA VAL A 49 -0.88 14.25 3.90
C VAL A 49 -2.17 13.63 3.40
N GLY A 50 -2.40 12.38 3.75
CA GLY A 50 -3.62 11.71 3.34
C GLY A 50 -3.97 10.52 4.20
N VAL A 51 -5.19 10.05 4.03
CA VAL A 51 -5.74 8.89 4.72
C VAL A 51 -6.18 7.85 3.69
N VAL A 52 -5.94 6.59 3.99
CA VAL A 52 -6.53 5.45 3.28
C VAL A 52 -7.49 4.77 4.23
N CYS A 53 -8.74 4.70 3.83
CA CYS A 53 -9.80 4.21 4.68
C CYS A 53 -10.73 3.23 3.93
N HIS A 54 -11.63 2.65 4.70
CA HIS A 54 -12.69 1.83 4.14
C HIS A 54 -13.66 2.69 3.32
N PRO A 55 -14.12 2.26 2.13
CA PRO A 55 -15.07 3.03 1.31
C PRO A 55 -16.36 3.40 2.06
N ASP A 56 -16.87 2.52 2.93
CA ASP A 56 -18.07 2.79 3.71
C ASP A 56 -17.85 3.91 4.73
N TYR A 57 -16.63 4.04 5.29
CA TYR A 57 -16.27 5.15 6.18
C TYR A 57 -16.27 6.48 5.40
N LEU A 58 -15.65 6.51 4.21
CA LEU A 58 -15.70 7.71 3.36
C LEU A 58 -17.13 8.07 2.94
N LYS A 59 -17.97 7.08 2.62
CA LYS A 59 -19.39 7.30 2.26
C LYS A 59 -20.24 7.79 3.42
N SER A 60 -19.90 7.43 4.65
CA SER A 60 -20.63 7.86 5.86
C SER A 60 -20.36 9.31 6.27
N ARG A 61 -19.42 10.01 5.60
CA ARG A 61 -19.10 11.39 5.92
C ARG A 61 -20.31 12.31 5.77
N ARG A 62 -20.39 13.28 6.67
CA ARG A 62 -21.40 14.35 6.64
C ARG A 62 -20.79 15.74 6.40
N THR A 63 -19.48 15.80 6.22
CA THR A 63 -18.69 17.02 6.04
C THR A 63 -18.03 17.03 4.65
N PRO A 64 -17.65 18.21 4.11
CA PRO A 64 -16.81 18.30 2.91
C PRO A 64 -15.51 17.48 3.05
N LEU A 65 -14.87 17.15 1.91
CA LEU A 65 -13.68 16.29 1.90
C LEU A 65 -12.52 16.87 2.73
N ASP A 66 -12.31 18.17 2.66
CA ASP A 66 -11.25 18.84 3.43
C ASP A 66 -11.46 18.65 4.94
N GLN A 67 -12.69 18.88 5.40
CA GLN A 67 -13.01 18.69 6.81
C GLN A 67 -12.96 17.22 7.23
N PHE A 68 -13.44 16.30 6.37
CA PHE A 68 -13.35 14.87 6.61
C PHE A 68 -11.90 14.42 6.76
N LEU A 69 -10.98 14.91 5.91
CA LEU A 69 -9.55 14.61 6.00
C LEU A 69 -8.98 15.03 7.34
N LEU A 70 -9.23 16.29 7.76
CA LEU A 70 -8.73 16.83 9.03
C LEU A 70 -9.33 16.09 10.23
N ASP A 71 -10.63 15.80 10.22
CA ASP A 71 -11.31 15.09 11.33
C ASP A 71 -10.78 13.65 11.46
N THR A 72 -10.51 13.00 10.32
CA THR A 72 -9.93 11.64 10.34
C THR A 72 -8.49 11.65 10.87
N LEU A 73 -7.66 12.62 10.50
CA LEU A 73 -6.29 12.76 11.01
C LEU A 73 -6.27 13.04 12.52
N ARG A 74 -7.26 13.74 13.06
CA ARG A 74 -7.40 14.04 14.50
C ARG A 74 -7.64 12.78 15.37
N GLN A 75 -8.03 11.65 14.79
CA GLN A 75 -8.15 10.38 15.52
C GLN A 75 -6.80 9.92 16.11
N SER A 76 -5.68 10.37 15.53
CA SER A 76 -4.33 10.09 16.03
C SER A 76 -3.75 11.33 16.70
N PRO A 77 -3.63 11.38 18.04
CA PRO A 77 -3.08 12.54 18.75
C PRO A 77 -1.69 12.97 18.26
N PRO A 78 -0.74 12.03 17.97
CA PRO A 78 0.56 12.42 17.44
C PRO A 78 0.48 13.08 16.04
N ILE A 79 -0.45 12.64 15.19
CA ILE A 79 -0.67 13.23 13.87
C ILE A 79 -1.35 14.58 14.02
N ALA A 80 -2.39 14.68 14.87
CA ALA A 80 -3.09 15.93 15.16
C ALA A 80 -2.12 17.04 15.63
N ALA A 81 -1.22 16.72 16.55
CA ALA A 81 -0.22 17.67 17.04
C ALA A 81 0.70 18.20 15.92
N ARG A 82 1.07 17.33 14.97
CA ARG A 82 1.88 17.76 13.81
C ARG A 82 1.10 18.62 12.83
N MET A 83 -0.21 18.49 12.78
CA MET A 83 -1.13 19.22 11.89
C MET A 83 -1.63 20.55 12.50
N GLU A 84 -1.28 20.88 13.74
CA GLU A 84 -1.83 22.03 14.46
C GLU A 84 -1.68 23.37 13.71
N ARG A 85 -0.53 23.56 13.03
CA ARG A 85 -0.23 24.77 12.24
C ARG A 85 -0.37 24.55 10.74
N ALA A 86 -0.85 23.38 10.33
CA ALA A 86 -0.95 23.03 8.92
C ALA A 86 -2.01 23.86 8.20
N ARG A 87 -1.69 24.31 7.00
CA ARG A 87 -2.59 25.01 6.11
C ARG A 87 -2.67 24.24 4.78
N PRO A 88 -3.88 23.94 4.25
CA PRO A 88 -3.99 23.28 2.98
C PRO A 88 -3.54 24.21 1.84
N LEU A 89 -2.74 23.67 0.93
CA LEU A 89 -2.31 24.35 -0.30
C LEU A 89 -3.24 24.05 -1.48
N THR A 90 -3.92 22.90 -1.41
CA THR A 90 -4.88 22.46 -2.42
C THR A 90 -6.14 21.94 -1.74
N PRO A 91 -7.31 21.93 -2.43
CA PRO A 91 -8.46 21.19 -1.97
C PRO A 91 -8.13 19.72 -1.74
N ALA A 92 -8.88 19.05 -0.87
CA ALA A 92 -8.71 17.62 -0.70
C ALA A 92 -9.23 16.85 -1.92
N TYR A 93 -8.43 15.87 -2.38
CA TYR A 93 -8.79 14.97 -3.47
C TYR A 93 -9.17 13.61 -2.91
N ALA A 94 -10.08 12.93 -3.60
CA ALA A 94 -10.45 11.56 -3.27
C ALA A 94 -10.18 10.63 -4.43
N ALA A 95 -9.61 9.46 -4.12
CA ALA A 95 -9.43 8.36 -5.06
C ALA A 95 -9.98 7.07 -4.44
N ALA A 96 -10.61 6.22 -5.25
CA ALA A 96 -11.14 4.95 -4.75
C ALA A 96 -10.91 3.81 -5.74
N ASN A 97 -10.96 2.59 -5.22
CA ASN A 97 -10.80 1.37 -6.03
C ASN A 97 -9.49 1.33 -6.82
N PHE A 98 -8.45 1.96 -6.31
CA PHE A 98 -7.14 2.04 -6.98
C PHE A 98 -6.36 0.71 -6.95
N SER A 99 -6.69 -0.21 -6.05
CA SER A 99 -6.05 -1.54 -6.02
C SER A 99 -6.68 -2.49 -7.03
N TYR A 100 -5.86 -3.01 -7.93
CA TYR A 100 -6.29 -3.95 -8.96
C TYR A 100 -5.18 -4.91 -9.37
N ARG A 101 -5.55 -5.99 -10.03
CA ARG A 101 -4.64 -6.92 -10.69
C ARG A 101 -5.29 -7.47 -11.95
N ARG A 102 -4.53 -7.52 -13.04
CA ARG A 102 -4.94 -8.20 -14.28
C ARG A 102 -4.75 -9.70 -14.16
N ASP A 103 -5.55 -10.46 -14.89
CA ASP A 103 -5.47 -11.91 -14.90
C ASP A 103 -4.29 -12.40 -15.74
N THR A 104 -4.06 -11.77 -16.91
CA THR A 104 -2.93 -11.99 -17.79
C THR A 104 -1.87 -10.90 -17.64
N MET A 105 -0.62 -11.27 -17.78
CA MET A 105 0.54 -10.36 -17.68
C MET A 105 1.24 -10.20 -19.02
N SER A 106 1.15 -11.19 -19.88
CA SER A 106 1.79 -11.21 -21.19
C SER A 106 0.92 -11.93 -22.21
N GLY A 107 1.12 -11.63 -23.49
CA GLY A 107 0.48 -12.26 -24.64
C GLY A 107 1.26 -11.98 -25.90
N ASP A 108 0.64 -12.21 -27.07
CA ASP A 108 1.28 -11.93 -28.34
C ASP A 108 1.48 -10.44 -28.52
N GLY A 109 2.76 -10.02 -28.66
CA GLY A 109 3.15 -8.65 -28.87
C GLY A 109 3.04 -7.71 -27.67
N TYR A 110 2.74 -8.20 -26.46
CA TYR A 110 2.68 -7.35 -25.27
C TYR A 110 3.21 -7.99 -23.99
N LEU A 111 3.70 -7.14 -23.11
CA LEU A 111 4.16 -7.45 -21.77
C LEU A 111 3.73 -6.32 -20.82
N MET A 112 3.11 -6.65 -19.69
CA MET A 112 2.69 -5.67 -18.69
C MET A 112 3.69 -5.62 -17.54
N ILE A 113 4.20 -4.42 -17.24
CA ILE A 113 5.12 -4.14 -16.13
C ILE A 113 4.50 -3.14 -15.17
N GLY A 114 4.96 -3.13 -13.92
CA GLY A 114 4.51 -2.20 -12.89
C GLY A 114 2.99 -2.13 -12.78
N ASP A 115 2.46 -0.93 -12.73
CA ASP A 115 1.04 -0.65 -12.57
C ASP A 115 0.19 -1.10 -13.74
N ALA A 116 0.76 -1.31 -14.95
CA ALA A 116 0.01 -1.89 -16.04
C ALA A 116 -0.53 -3.29 -15.70
N PHE A 117 0.18 -4.06 -14.88
CA PHE A 117 -0.24 -5.38 -14.43
C PHE A 117 -1.02 -5.34 -13.11
N ALA A 118 -0.51 -4.66 -12.10
CA ALA A 118 -1.13 -4.64 -10.78
C ALA A 118 -0.73 -3.41 -9.97
N PHE A 119 -1.69 -2.81 -9.29
CA PHE A 119 -1.47 -1.81 -8.26
C PHE A 119 -2.00 -2.33 -6.91
N ILE A 120 -1.21 -2.20 -5.85
CA ILE A 120 -1.57 -2.58 -4.49
C ILE A 120 -1.72 -1.31 -3.65
N ASP A 121 -2.30 -1.42 -2.45
CA ASP A 121 -2.35 -0.33 -1.48
C ASP A 121 -0.91 0.19 -1.18
N PRO A 122 -0.68 1.52 -1.20
CA PRO A 122 0.67 2.09 -1.16
C PRO A 122 1.31 2.14 0.24
N VAL A 123 0.73 1.51 1.25
CA VAL A 123 1.21 1.60 2.65
C VAL A 123 2.70 1.27 2.84
N PHE A 124 3.28 0.43 2.00
CA PHE A 124 4.71 0.10 2.03
C PHE A 124 5.53 0.80 0.93
N SER A 125 4.93 1.73 0.20
CA SER A 125 5.59 2.49 -0.87
C SER A 125 6.32 1.61 -1.91
N SER A 126 5.83 0.38 -2.14
CA SER A 126 6.51 -0.65 -2.94
C SER A 126 6.28 -0.54 -4.46
N GLY A 127 5.41 0.38 -4.92
CA GLY A 127 5.01 0.46 -6.33
C GLY A 127 6.17 0.69 -7.30
N VAL A 128 7.01 1.68 -7.03
CA VAL A 128 8.18 2.00 -7.86
C VAL A 128 9.17 0.83 -7.89
N HIS A 129 9.42 0.18 -6.75
CA HIS A 129 10.28 -0.99 -6.67
C HIS A 129 9.75 -2.16 -7.52
N LEU A 130 8.44 -2.44 -7.45
CA LEU A 130 7.80 -3.46 -8.28
C LEU A 130 7.90 -3.12 -9.78
N ALA A 131 7.72 -1.84 -10.13
CA ALA A 131 7.82 -1.38 -11.51
C ALA A 131 9.23 -1.54 -12.07
N LEU A 132 10.26 -1.10 -11.33
CA LEU A 132 11.66 -1.22 -11.75
C LEU A 132 12.10 -2.69 -11.92
N ASN A 133 11.75 -3.57 -10.95
CA ASN A 133 12.10 -4.99 -11.06
C ASN A 133 11.36 -5.68 -12.21
N SER A 134 10.07 -5.40 -12.38
CA SER A 134 9.32 -5.97 -13.50
C SER A 134 9.80 -5.41 -14.85
N GLY A 135 10.24 -4.15 -14.90
CA GLY A 135 10.86 -3.55 -16.07
C GLY A 135 12.17 -4.22 -16.47
N SER A 136 13.07 -4.44 -15.49
CA SER A 136 14.34 -5.14 -15.71
C SER A 136 14.14 -6.57 -16.24
N LEU A 137 13.29 -7.35 -15.56
CA LEU A 137 12.95 -8.73 -16.00
C LEU A 137 12.23 -8.73 -17.36
N GLY A 138 11.40 -7.72 -17.62
CA GLY A 138 10.67 -7.55 -18.88
C GLY A 138 11.60 -7.24 -20.05
N ALA A 139 12.63 -6.43 -19.83
CA ALA A 139 13.62 -6.12 -20.84
C ALA A 139 14.34 -7.37 -21.38
N GLU A 140 14.68 -8.31 -20.48
CA GLU A 140 15.27 -9.59 -20.89
C GLU A 140 14.34 -10.44 -21.77
N VAL A 141 13.02 -10.39 -21.50
CA VAL A 141 12.00 -11.09 -22.32
C VAL A 141 11.88 -10.45 -23.69
N VAL A 142 11.82 -9.12 -23.74
CA VAL A 142 11.72 -8.37 -25.00
C VAL A 142 12.97 -8.58 -25.86
N ASP A 143 14.16 -8.51 -25.28
CA ASP A 143 15.42 -8.76 -26.00
C ASP A 143 15.45 -10.18 -26.61
N ALA A 144 15.06 -11.20 -25.82
CA ALA A 144 15.00 -12.57 -26.30
C ALA A 144 13.97 -12.74 -27.44
N PHE A 145 12.84 -12.06 -27.37
CA PHE A 145 11.82 -12.05 -28.43
C PHE A 145 12.34 -11.44 -29.70
N LEU A 146 12.91 -10.24 -29.63
CA LEU A 146 13.42 -9.49 -30.80
C LEU A 146 14.59 -10.21 -31.51
N ARG A 147 15.38 -10.96 -30.75
CA ARG A 147 16.48 -11.78 -31.33
C ARG A 147 16.02 -13.15 -31.86
N GLY A 148 14.74 -13.51 -31.72
CA GLY A 148 14.28 -14.85 -32.06
C GLY A 148 14.92 -15.95 -31.21
N SER A 149 15.32 -15.62 -29.96
CA SER A 149 16.03 -16.55 -29.07
C SER A 149 15.16 -17.74 -28.67
N PRO A 150 15.69 -18.98 -28.68
CA PRO A 150 14.96 -20.15 -28.15
C PRO A 150 14.64 -20.03 -26.65
N GLU A 151 15.34 -19.15 -25.93
CA GLU A 151 15.10 -18.90 -24.51
C GLU A 151 13.85 -18.04 -24.22
N TYR A 152 13.25 -17.40 -25.23
CA TYR A 152 12.11 -16.48 -25.05
C TYR A 152 11.02 -17.07 -24.15
N ALA A 153 10.57 -18.29 -24.41
CA ALA A 153 9.49 -18.91 -23.67
C ALA A 153 9.87 -19.17 -22.20
N VAL A 154 11.14 -19.52 -21.93
CA VAL A 154 11.66 -19.76 -20.58
C VAL A 154 11.76 -18.43 -19.81
N ARG A 155 12.32 -17.38 -20.46
CA ARG A 155 12.45 -16.03 -19.87
C ARG A 155 11.06 -15.43 -19.56
N ARG A 156 10.10 -15.57 -20.47
CA ARG A 156 8.72 -15.11 -20.24
C ARG A 156 8.08 -15.79 -19.02
N LYS A 157 8.18 -17.11 -18.91
CA LYS A 157 7.68 -17.85 -17.73
C LYS A 157 8.40 -17.46 -16.44
N HIS A 158 9.71 -17.19 -16.52
CA HIS A 158 10.48 -16.71 -15.38
C HIS A 158 9.99 -15.33 -14.92
N PHE A 159 9.86 -14.38 -15.84
CA PHE A 159 9.29 -13.05 -15.61
C PHE A 159 7.94 -13.14 -14.90
N GLU A 160 6.98 -13.84 -15.49
CA GLU A 160 5.63 -13.96 -14.93
C GLU A 160 5.65 -14.50 -13.50
N ARG A 161 6.43 -15.54 -13.26
CA ARG A 161 6.56 -16.18 -11.94
C ARG A 161 7.17 -15.23 -10.92
N MET A 162 8.23 -14.52 -11.28
CA MET A 162 8.94 -13.61 -10.37
C MET A 162 8.08 -12.40 -10.01
N VAL A 163 7.45 -11.77 -11.01
CA VAL A 163 6.58 -10.59 -10.77
C VAL A 163 5.36 -10.98 -9.95
N ARG A 164 4.68 -12.10 -10.26
CA ARG A 164 3.55 -12.60 -9.45
C ARG A 164 3.97 -12.85 -8.01
N ARG A 165 5.11 -13.50 -7.81
CA ARG A 165 5.63 -13.79 -6.48
C ARG A 165 5.92 -12.51 -5.67
N GLY A 166 6.53 -11.49 -6.28
CA GLY A 166 6.78 -10.21 -5.64
C GLY A 166 5.47 -9.56 -5.19
N ILE A 167 4.50 -9.44 -6.10
CA ILE A 167 3.18 -8.89 -5.82
C ILE A 167 2.44 -9.69 -4.74
N ASP A 168 2.42 -11.02 -4.82
CA ASP A 168 1.74 -11.87 -3.84
C ASP A 168 2.36 -11.75 -2.45
N THR A 169 3.68 -11.60 -2.38
CA THR A 169 4.40 -11.39 -1.12
C THR A 169 4.00 -10.07 -0.48
N PHE A 170 4.12 -8.95 -1.19
CA PHE A 170 3.69 -7.64 -0.67
C PHE A 170 2.20 -7.62 -0.33
N SER A 171 1.35 -8.16 -1.20
CA SER A 171 -0.10 -8.22 -0.98
C SER A 171 -0.46 -8.94 0.30
N TRP A 172 0.26 -10.01 0.66
CA TRP A 172 0.00 -10.75 1.89
C TRP A 172 0.17 -9.85 3.14
N PHE A 173 1.23 -9.04 3.18
CA PHE A 173 1.53 -8.12 4.28
C PHE A 173 0.58 -6.91 4.26
N ILE A 174 0.42 -6.28 3.12
CA ILE A 174 -0.43 -5.10 2.92
C ILE A 174 -1.88 -5.41 3.33
N HIS A 175 -2.40 -6.55 2.91
CA HIS A 175 -3.77 -6.93 3.23
C HIS A 175 -4.01 -7.17 4.73
N ARG A 176 -2.96 -7.36 5.51
CA ARG A 176 -3.05 -7.59 6.95
C ARG A 176 -2.62 -6.40 7.79
N PHE A 177 -2.12 -5.36 7.14
CA PHE A 177 -1.59 -4.18 7.81
C PHE A 177 -2.52 -3.60 8.89
N ASN A 178 -3.81 -3.50 8.59
CA ASN A 178 -4.82 -2.97 9.53
C ASN A 178 -5.45 -4.05 10.44
N GLN A 179 -4.85 -5.25 10.54
CA GLN A 179 -5.38 -6.28 11.42
C GLN A 179 -4.70 -6.24 12.79
N PRO A 180 -5.45 -6.33 13.90
CA PRO A 180 -4.89 -6.26 15.25
C PRO A 180 -3.74 -7.24 15.49
N ALA A 181 -3.88 -8.48 15.03
CA ALA A 181 -2.81 -9.47 15.10
C ALA A 181 -1.54 -9.06 14.36
N PHE A 182 -1.67 -8.39 13.23
CA PHE A 182 -0.54 -7.88 12.46
C PHE A 182 0.12 -6.71 13.16
N GLN A 183 -0.68 -5.75 13.65
CA GLN A 183 -0.20 -4.59 14.39
C GLN A 183 0.59 -5.00 15.64
N ALA A 184 0.03 -5.91 16.43
CA ALA A 184 0.70 -6.44 17.62
C ALA A 184 2.04 -7.08 17.31
N LEU A 185 2.15 -7.83 16.21
CA LEU A 185 3.41 -8.44 15.78
C LEU A 185 4.37 -7.44 15.12
N PHE A 186 3.85 -6.48 14.37
CA PHE A 186 4.65 -5.52 13.62
C PHE A 186 5.34 -4.50 14.53
N VAL A 187 4.69 -4.09 15.62
CA VAL A 187 5.21 -3.12 16.60
C VAL A 187 5.86 -3.77 17.83
N SER A 188 5.75 -5.09 17.96
CA SER A 188 6.28 -5.78 19.15
C SER A 188 7.79 -5.57 19.35
N PRO A 189 8.25 -5.05 20.48
CA PRO A 189 9.67 -4.87 20.77
C PRO A 189 10.40 -6.20 21.06
N LYS A 190 9.66 -7.28 21.31
CA LYS A 190 10.22 -8.61 21.67
C LYS A 190 10.34 -9.55 20.47
N ARG A 191 10.43 -9.05 19.26
CA ARG A 191 10.61 -9.92 18.07
C ARG A 191 11.98 -10.56 18.03
N PRO A 192 12.08 -11.87 17.67
CA PRO A 192 13.38 -12.44 17.36
C PRO A 192 14.07 -11.65 16.23
N ALA A 193 15.36 -11.34 16.39
CA ALA A 193 16.11 -10.52 15.45
C ALA A 193 16.07 -11.04 13.99
N LYS A 194 15.94 -12.35 13.80
CA LYS A 194 15.77 -12.94 12.46
C LYS A 194 14.44 -12.57 11.79
N ILE A 195 13.36 -12.49 12.56
CA ILE A 195 12.03 -12.08 12.06
C ILE A 195 12.03 -10.59 11.75
N GLU A 196 12.60 -9.77 12.62
CA GLU A 196 12.74 -8.35 12.39
C GLU A 196 13.51 -8.05 11.10
N ARG A 197 14.69 -8.65 10.94
CA ARG A 197 15.49 -8.53 9.70
C ARG A 197 14.71 -8.97 8.46
N ALA A 198 13.90 -10.03 8.56
CA ALA A 198 13.09 -10.49 7.44
C ALA A 198 11.99 -9.50 7.05
N VAL A 199 11.36 -8.86 8.03
CA VAL A 199 10.37 -7.79 7.79
C VAL A 199 11.06 -6.56 7.20
N LEU A 200 12.20 -6.15 7.72
CA LEU A 200 12.99 -5.04 7.16
C LEU A 200 13.46 -5.33 5.74
N SER A 201 13.95 -6.56 5.46
CA SER A 201 14.32 -7.00 4.11
C SER A 201 13.14 -6.95 3.14
N LEU A 202 11.95 -7.37 3.60
CA LEU A 202 10.72 -7.25 2.81
C LEU A 202 10.40 -5.78 2.49
N LEU A 203 10.46 -4.89 3.49
CA LEU A 203 10.18 -3.47 3.30
C LEU A 203 11.21 -2.79 2.41
N ALA A 204 12.47 -3.26 2.48
CA ALA A 204 13.56 -2.85 1.57
C ALA A 204 13.42 -3.43 0.15
N GLY A 205 12.40 -4.27 -0.12
CA GLY A 205 12.12 -4.76 -1.46
C GLY A 205 12.78 -6.08 -1.84
N ASP A 206 13.46 -6.78 -0.92
CA ASP A 206 14.13 -8.06 -1.19
C ASP A 206 13.14 -9.23 -1.35
N VAL A 207 12.21 -9.08 -2.29
CA VAL A 207 11.17 -10.10 -2.58
C VAL A 207 11.45 -10.85 -3.88
N PHE A 208 12.30 -10.31 -4.74
CA PHE A 208 12.65 -10.88 -6.04
C PHE A 208 13.87 -11.79 -5.96
N ALA A 209 14.82 -11.52 -5.08
CA ALA A 209 15.98 -12.37 -4.85
C ALA A 209 15.61 -13.73 -4.26
N GLN A 210 16.46 -14.73 -4.48
CA GLN A 210 16.39 -16.02 -3.78
C GLN A 210 16.93 -15.85 -2.36
N SER A 211 16.22 -15.08 -1.55
CA SER A 211 16.71 -14.60 -0.29
C SER A 211 16.68 -15.66 0.81
N LYS A 212 17.70 -15.63 1.68
CA LYS A 212 17.76 -16.39 2.93
C LYS A 212 16.60 -16.01 3.89
N MET A 213 15.85 -14.96 3.55
CA MET A 213 14.74 -14.44 4.35
C MET A 213 13.41 -15.18 4.14
N ARG A 214 13.34 -16.14 3.20
CA ARG A 214 12.10 -16.91 2.93
C ARG A 214 11.60 -17.67 4.16
N PHE A 215 12.50 -18.34 4.88
CA PHE A 215 12.13 -19.09 6.07
C PHE A 215 11.70 -18.18 7.24
N PRO A 216 12.43 -17.12 7.60
CA PRO A 216 11.95 -16.15 8.58
C PRO A 216 10.61 -15.47 8.22
N LEU A 217 10.36 -15.15 6.94
CA LEU A 217 9.06 -14.63 6.50
C LEU A 217 7.94 -15.67 6.62
N PHE A 218 8.24 -16.93 6.33
CA PHE A 218 7.31 -18.03 6.57
C PHE A 218 6.98 -18.16 8.06
N LEU A 219 8.00 -18.13 8.92
CA LEU A 219 7.83 -18.19 10.37
C LEU A 219 6.98 -17.02 10.88
N PHE A 220 7.20 -15.79 10.38
CA PHE A 220 6.34 -14.64 10.68
C PHE A 220 4.88 -14.93 10.34
N LYS A 221 4.62 -15.52 9.17
CA LYS A 221 3.24 -15.88 8.75
C LYS A 221 2.62 -16.91 9.69
N VAL A 222 3.39 -17.92 10.11
CA VAL A 222 2.92 -18.92 11.09
C VAL A 222 2.55 -18.25 12.41
N VAL A 223 3.45 -17.45 12.98
CA VAL A 223 3.21 -16.72 14.22
C VAL A 223 1.99 -15.79 14.08
N TYR A 224 1.86 -15.10 12.94
CA TYR A 224 0.68 -14.28 12.66
C TYR A 224 -0.62 -15.10 12.76
N TYR A 225 -0.68 -16.28 12.14
CA TYR A 225 -1.90 -17.10 12.20
C TYR A 225 -2.19 -17.64 13.59
N VAL A 226 -1.16 -17.97 14.38
CA VAL A 226 -1.33 -18.35 15.80
C VAL A 226 -1.93 -17.19 16.59
N VAL A 227 -1.38 -15.98 16.50
CA VAL A 227 -1.90 -14.79 17.18
C VAL A 227 -3.31 -14.44 16.69
N PHE A 228 -3.56 -14.60 15.38
CA PHE A 228 -4.87 -14.38 14.80
C PHE A 228 -5.93 -15.33 15.41
N MET A 229 -5.60 -16.60 15.58
CA MET A 229 -6.49 -17.61 16.17
C MET A 229 -6.73 -17.37 17.67
N LEU A 230 -5.71 -16.98 18.42
CA LEU A 230 -5.86 -16.64 19.84
C LEU A 230 -6.81 -15.46 20.06
N ASN A 231 -6.81 -14.48 19.15
CA ASN A 231 -7.67 -13.28 19.20
C ASN A 231 -8.72 -13.28 18.07
N TRP A 232 -9.29 -14.46 17.75
CA TRP A 232 -10.11 -14.65 16.56
C TRP A 232 -11.34 -13.75 16.48
N LYS A 233 -12.01 -13.47 17.61
CA LYS A 233 -13.24 -12.64 17.65
C LYS A 233 -12.96 -11.23 17.12
N GLU A 234 -11.92 -10.58 17.62
CA GLU A 234 -11.52 -9.24 17.23
C GLU A 234 -11.00 -9.18 15.79
N ASN A 235 -10.06 -10.07 15.48
CA ASN A 235 -9.49 -10.16 14.12
C ASN A 235 -10.54 -10.48 13.05
N TRP A 236 -11.54 -11.32 13.37
CA TRP A 236 -12.61 -11.70 12.45
C TRP A 236 -13.57 -10.54 12.18
N SER A 237 -13.85 -9.67 13.14
CA SER A 237 -14.69 -8.49 12.95
C SER A 237 -14.08 -7.54 11.94
N VAL A 238 -12.78 -7.24 12.06
CA VAL A 238 -12.02 -6.40 11.15
C VAL A 238 -11.94 -7.02 9.74
N ALA A 239 -11.70 -8.33 9.66
CA ALA A 239 -11.66 -9.05 8.38
C ALA A 239 -13.02 -9.04 7.66
N ARG A 240 -14.14 -9.18 8.39
CA ARG A 240 -15.50 -9.08 7.83
C ARG A 240 -15.81 -7.68 7.31
N ARG A 241 -15.46 -6.64 8.08
CA ARG A 241 -15.64 -5.24 7.68
C ARG A 241 -14.93 -4.96 6.37
N ARG A 242 -13.68 -5.41 6.23
CA ARG A 242 -12.89 -5.29 4.99
C ARG A 242 -13.54 -6.02 3.80
N LYS A 243 -14.06 -7.23 4.02
CA LYS A 243 -14.73 -8.01 2.96
C LYS A 243 -16.02 -7.35 2.47
N ARG A 244 -16.75 -6.65 3.34
CA ARG A 244 -17.91 -5.84 2.94
C ARG A 244 -17.50 -4.71 2.01
N GLY A 245 -16.49 -3.92 2.37
CA GLY A 245 -16.04 -2.80 1.55
C GLY A 245 -15.51 -3.18 0.17
N SER A 246 -14.93 -4.38 0.02
CA SER A 246 -14.51 -4.85 -1.31
C SER A 246 -15.68 -5.09 -2.28
N ARG A 247 -16.91 -5.20 -1.77
CA ARG A 247 -18.14 -5.37 -2.56
C ARG A 247 -18.84 -4.03 -2.85
N THR A 248 -18.47 -2.96 -2.14
CA THR A 248 -19.07 -1.65 -2.31
C THR A 248 -18.43 -0.95 -3.51
N THR A 249 -19.16 -0.82 -4.60
CA THR A 249 -18.69 -0.07 -5.78
C THR A 249 -18.79 1.41 -5.48
N VAL A 250 -17.64 2.13 -5.46
CA VAL A 250 -17.60 3.58 -5.24
C VAL A 250 -17.58 4.26 -6.61
N THR A 251 -18.70 4.24 -7.31
CA THR A 251 -18.88 4.95 -8.59
C THR A 251 -18.88 6.47 -8.38
N GLU A 252 -19.42 6.93 -7.26
CA GLU A 252 -19.59 8.37 -6.99
C GLU A 252 -18.29 9.12 -6.62
N VAL A 253 -17.26 8.43 -6.09
CA VAL A 253 -16.00 9.10 -5.72
C VAL A 253 -15.14 9.44 -6.93
N THR A 254 -15.26 8.68 -8.01
CA THR A 254 -14.59 8.94 -9.29
C THR A 254 -15.18 10.19 -9.97
N ASP A 255 -16.50 10.43 -9.85
CA ASP A 255 -17.15 11.59 -10.43
C ASP A 255 -16.78 12.91 -9.72
N TYR A 256 -16.47 12.87 -8.43
CA TYR A 256 -15.98 14.05 -7.69
C TYR A 256 -14.55 14.45 -8.09
N ALA A 257 -13.67 13.49 -8.32
CA ALA A 257 -12.29 13.76 -8.76
C ALA A 257 -12.27 14.36 -10.19
N VAL A 258 -13.17 13.93 -11.07
CA VAL A 258 -13.29 14.45 -12.44
C VAL A 258 -13.93 15.84 -12.46
N LYS A 259 -14.93 16.08 -11.62
CA LYS A 259 -15.61 17.40 -11.55
C LYS A 259 -14.76 18.49 -10.90
N SER A 260 -13.88 18.16 -9.95
CA SER A 260 -12.97 19.13 -9.32
C SER A 260 -11.72 19.44 -10.16
N ALA A 261 -11.40 18.62 -11.16
CA ALA A 261 -10.32 18.87 -12.11
C ALA A 261 -10.76 19.68 -13.35
N SER A 262 -12.06 19.91 -13.52
CA SER A 262 -12.68 20.65 -14.64
C SER A 262 -13.31 21.98 -14.21
N ALA A 263 -13.13 22.39 -12.97
CA ALA A 263 -13.49 23.69 -12.41
C ALA A 263 -12.24 24.47 -11.97
#